data_6461b3074de6ae379a073bbdfced2d8e
#
_entry.id   6461b3074de6ae379a073bbdfced2d8e
#
_cell.length_a   1.000
_cell.length_b   1.000
_cell.length_c   1.000
_cell.angle_alpha   90.00
_cell.angle_beta   90.00
_cell.angle_gamma   90.00
#
_symmetry.space_group_name_H-M   'P 1'
#
loop_
_entity.id
_entity.type
_entity.pdbx_description
1 polymer ?
#
loop_
_entity_poly.entity_id
_entity_poly.type
_entity_poly.pdbx_seq_one_letter_code
_entity_poly.pdbx_strand_id
1 'polypeptide(L)'
;LREITQEYMERMGYGNQPYIVFKHKDISREHLHIVSLRVDEKGRKLPHDFEARRSAEITRDLEHKYNLHPAVKGQEQRDTPDLRKVNYRTGNVKQQISSVIRSCLRNYKCSSYGEFRTLLELFNVSVEERTGTIEGKNYAGIVYGALTDDGYGTGTPFKSSKIGKDVGYNALQTYYAKSKEKLKEPDALDH
;
A
#
# COMPACT_ATOMS: atom_id res chain seq x y z
N LEU A 1 19.08 -16.85 -7.90
CA LEU A 1 17.64 -17.03 -7.63
C LEU A 1 17.25 -18.51 -7.65
N ARG A 2 17.69 -19.30 -8.64
CA ARG A 2 17.34 -20.73 -8.75
C ARG A 2 17.78 -21.52 -7.52
N GLU A 3 19.02 -21.35 -7.08
CA GLU A 3 19.56 -22.00 -5.88
C GLU A 3 18.78 -21.64 -4.61
N ILE A 4 18.48 -20.36 -4.45
CA ILE A 4 17.70 -19.85 -3.31
C ILE A 4 16.30 -20.51 -3.28
N THR A 5 15.65 -20.60 -4.44
CA THR A 5 14.33 -21.22 -4.53
C THR A 5 14.39 -22.71 -4.21
N GLN A 6 15.39 -23.41 -4.74
CA GLN A 6 15.57 -24.84 -4.47
C GLN A 6 15.81 -25.10 -2.97
N GLU A 7 16.72 -24.36 -2.37
CA GLU A 7 17.01 -24.49 -0.93
C GLU A 7 15.78 -24.15 -0.07
N TYR A 8 15.01 -23.11 -0.46
CA TYR A 8 13.75 -22.79 0.21
C TYR A 8 12.76 -23.95 0.15
N MET A 9 12.56 -24.55 -1.02
CA MET A 9 11.64 -25.68 -1.21
C MET A 9 12.07 -26.91 -0.41
N GLU A 10 13.36 -27.23 -0.39
CA GLU A 10 13.92 -28.32 0.39
C GLU A 10 13.67 -28.11 1.89
N ARG A 11 14.01 -26.93 2.42
CA ARG A 11 13.85 -26.59 3.84
C ARG A 11 12.38 -26.50 4.27
N MET A 12 11.48 -26.15 3.37
CA MET A 12 10.04 -26.18 3.61
C MET A 12 9.45 -27.59 3.61
N GLY A 13 10.22 -28.62 3.16
CA GLY A 13 9.75 -30.00 3.01
C GLY A 13 9.04 -30.26 1.68
N TYR A 14 9.22 -29.39 0.70
CA TYR A 14 8.65 -29.48 -0.65
C TYR A 14 9.69 -29.80 -1.73
N GLY A 15 10.90 -30.25 -1.35
CA GLY A 15 12.01 -30.47 -2.29
C GLY A 15 11.70 -31.46 -3.42
N ASN A 16 10.85 -32.47 -3.17
CA ASN A 16 10.43 -33.45 -4.17
C ASN A 16 9.15 -33.05 -4.92
N GLN A 17 8.59 -31.88 -4.64
CA GLN A 17 7.35 -31.43 -5.28
C GLN A 17 7.65 -30.68 -6.58
N PRO A 18 6.79 -30.83 -7.62
CA PRO A 18 6.84 -29.92 -8.75
C PRO A 18 6.47 -28.51 -8.30
N TYR A 19 7.18 -27.51 -8.81
CA TYR A 19 6.86 -26.12 -8.52
C TYR A 19 7.14 -25.21 -9.71
N ILE A 20 6.43 -24.10 -9.74
CA ILE A 20 6.62 -23.00 -10.71
C ILE A 20 7.02 -21.74 -9.95
N VAL A 21 7.97 -21.01 -10.50
CA VAL A 21 8.47 -19.76 -9.91
C VAL A 21 8.14 -18.60 -10.84
N PHE A 22 7.48 -17.60 -10.29
CA PHE A 22 7.22 -16.34 -10.96
C PHE A 22 8.07 -15.24 -10.32
N LYS A 23 8.84 -14.52 -11.14
CA LYS A 23 9.53 -13.31 -10.72
C LYS A 23 8.59 -12.12 -10.90
N HIS A 24 8.29 -11.45 -9.80
CA HIS A 24 7.40 -10.30 -9.80
C HIS A 24 8.19 -8.99 -9.68
N LYS A 25 7.61 -7.91 -10.30
CA LYS A 25 8.15 -6.56 -10.30
C LYS A 25 7.07 -5.52 -9.95
N ASP A 26 6.10 -5.90 -9.15
CA ASP A 26 4.99 -5.03 -8.73
C ASP A 26 5.30 -4.20 -7.47
N ILE A 27 6.48 -4.39 -6.91
CA ILE A 27 7.03 -3.60 -5.81
C ILE A 27 8.49 -3.20 -6.11
N SER A 28 9.03 -2.23 -5.37
CA SER A 28 10.39 -1.68 -5.56
C SER A 28 11.54 -2.68 -5.41
N ARG A 29 11.27 -3.87 -4.92
CA ARG A 29 12.26 -4.95 -4.77
C ARG A 29 11.84 -6.20 -5.54
N GLU A 30 12.82 -6.92 -6.06
CA GLU A 30 12.58 -8.22 -6.69
C GLU A 30 12.08 -9.22 -5.66
N HIS A 31 11.00 -9.92 -5.99
CA HIS A 31 10.49 -11.01 -5.18
C HIS A 31 9.95 -12.15 -6.06
N LEU A 32 9.85 -13.33 -5.43
CA LEU A 32 9.43 -14.56 -6.11
C LEU A 32 8.13 -15.06 -5.53
N HIS A 33 7.25 -15.53 -6.40
CA HIS A 33 6.10 -16.34 -6.02
C HIS A 33 6.37 -17.78 -6.44
N ILE A 34 6.26 -18.70 -5.49
CA ILE A 34 6.43 -20.13 -5.72
C ILE A 34 5.07 -20.79 -5.57
N VAL A 35 4.65 -21.51 -6.59
CA VAL A 35 3.41 -22.30 -6.60
C VAL A 35 3.78 -23.77 -6.64
N SER A 36 3.29 -24.56 -5.70
CA SER A 36 3.58 -25.99 -5.58
C SER A 36 2.36 -26.77 -5.12
N LEU A 37 2.44 -28.11 -5.16
CA LEU A 37 1.39 -29.02 -4.72
C LEU A 37 1.59 -29.45 -3.27
N ARG A 38 0.50 -29.53 -2.51
CA ARG A 38 0.51 -30.01 -1.10
C ARG A 38 0.22 -31.49 -0.94
N VAL A 39 0.29 -32.25 -2.02
CA VAL A 39 0.05 -33.69 -2.02
C VAL A 39 1.24 -34.41 -2.63
N ASP A 40 1.66 -35.52 -2.02
CA ASP A 40 2.70 -36.38 -2.58
C ASP A 40 2.18 -37.24 -3.75
N GLU A 41 3.06 -37.99 -4.38
CA GLU A 41 2.73 -38.89 -5.49
C GLU A 41 1.68 -39.95 -5.13
N LYS A 42 1.47 -40.22 -3.86
CA LYS A 42 0.48 -41.16 -3.33
C LYS A 42 -0.84 -40.47 -2.93
N GLY A 43 -0.98 -39.19 -3.24
CA GLY A 43 -2.16 -38.38 -2.88
C GLY A 43 -2.26 -38.03 -1.39
N ARG A 44 -1.21 -38.25 -0.59
CA ARG A 44 -1.20 -37.90 0.81
C ARG A 44 -0.79 -36.46 1.00
N LYS A 45 -1.50 -35.75 1.89
CA LYS A 45 -1.22 -34.34 2.20
C LYS A 45 0.13 -34.19 2.92
N LEU A 46 0.97 -33.28 2.47
CA LEU A 46 2.20 -32.90 3.12
C LEU A 46 1.94 -32.15 4.44
N PRO A 47 2.80 -32.33 5.47
CA PRO A 47 2.70 -31.58 6.71
C PRO A 47 2.75 -30.08 6.46
N HIS A 48 1.80 -29.33 7.03
CA HIS A 48 1.68 -27.89 6.84
C HIS A 48 1.62 -27.12 8.17
N ASP A 49 1.90 -27.80 9.27
CA ASP A 49 1.88 -27.19 10.60
C ASP A 49 2.88 -26.06 10.69
N PHE A 50 2.41 -24.91 11.21
CA PHE A 50 3.21 -23.69 11.35
C PHE A 50 3.94 -23.23 10.07
N GLU A 51 3.41 -23.55 8.88
CA GLU A 51 4.04 -23.28 7.58
C GLU A 51 4.46 -21.81 7.43
N ALA A 52 3.59 -20.86 7.80
CA ALA A 52 3.90 -19.44 7.72
C ALA A 52 5.07 -19.04 8.63
N ARG A 53 5.19 -19.62 9.83
CA ARG A 53 6.29 -19.37 10.76
C ARG A 53 7.59 -19.95 10.23
N ARG A 54 7.57 -21.21 9.78
CA ARG A 54 8.74 -21.87 9.19
C ARG A 54 9.23 -21.12 7.95
N SER A 55 8.30 -20.72 7.07
CA SER A 55 8.62 -19.90 5.89
C SER A 55 9.33 -18.62 6.26
N ALA A 56 8.84 -17.88 7.26
CA ALA A 56 9.46 -16.64 7.70
C ALA A 56 10.85 -16.85 8.29
N GLU A 57 11.08 -17.94 9.07
CA GLU A 57 12.38 -18.30 9.62
C GLU A 57 13.37 -18.67 8.50
N ILE A 58 12.95 -19.52 7.56
CA ILE A 58 13.78 -19.94 6.42
C ILE A 58 14.13 -18.74 5.54
N THR A 59 13.18 -17.87 5.27
CA THR A 59 13.42 -16.67 4.44
C THR A 59 14.48 -15.75 5.06
N ARG A 60 14.42 -15.51 6.38
CA ARG A 60 15.45 -14.70 7.08
C ARG A 60 16.83 -15.34 7.02
N ASP A 61 16.91 -16.65 7.19
CA ASP A 61 18.19 -17.36 7.09
C ASP A 61 18.77 -17.29 5.67
N LEU A 62 17.92 -17.42 4.64
CA LEU A 62 18.32 -17.27 3.25
C LEU A 62 18.75 -15.84 2.93
N GLU A 63 18.02 -14.83 3.41
CA GLU A 63 18.42 -13.42 3.28
C GLU A 63 19.81 -13.19 3.85
N HIS A 64 20.10 -13.73 5.03
CA HIS A 64 21.42 -13.61 5.66
C HIS A 64 22.49 -14.40 4.88
N LYS A 65 22.22 -15.68 4.53
CA LYS A 65 23.16 -16.55 3.82
C LYS A 65 23.59 -15.99 2.46
N TYR A 66 22.63 -15.43 1.71
CA TYR A 66 22.86 -14.90 0.36
C TYR A 66 23.09 -13.39 0.33
N ASN A 67 23.29 -12.77 1.49
CA ASN A 67 23.49 -11.32 1.65
C ASN A 67 22.44 -10.47 0.90
N LEU A 68 21.17 -10.87 1.05
CA LEU A 68 20.06 -10.16 0.46
C LEU A 68 19.56 -9.05 1.40
N HIS A 69 18.87 -8.05 0.83
CA HIS A 69 18.23 -7.05 1.65
C HIS A 69 17.07 -7.66 2.47
N PRO A 70 17.05 -7.49 3.80
CA PRO A 70 16.00 -8.06 4.64
C PRO A 70 14.61 -7.58 4.22
N ALA A 71 13.66 -8.51 4.15
CA ALA A 71 12.27 -8.19 3.92
C ALA A 71 11.61 -7.70 5.23
N VAL A 72 11.70 -6.41 5.52
CA VAL A 72 11.06 -5.82 6.70
C VAL A 72 9.59 -5.58 6.42
N LYS A 73 8.71 -6.17 7.24
CA LYS A 73 7.26 -6.00 7.13
C LYS A 73 6.89 -4.51 7.19
N GLY A 74 6.20 -4.01 6.18
CA GLY A 74 5.75 -2.62 6.11
C GLY A 74 6.68 -1.66 5.35
N GLN A 75 7.85 -2.10 4.88
CA GLN A 75 8.73 -1.32 3.99
C GLN A 75 8.49 -1.61 2.49
N GLU A 76 7.46 -2.36 2.17
CA GLU A 76 7.09 -2.63 0.78
C GLU A 76 6.56 -1.34 0.13
N GLN A 77 7.41 -0.69 -0.65
CA GLN A 77 6.94 0.32 -1.60
C GLN A 77 6.49 -0.43 -2.87
N ARG A 78 5.21 -0.37 -3.16
CA ARG A 78 4.67 -0.89 -4.43
C ARG A 78 4.96 0.14 -5.51
N ASP A 79 5.57 -0.29 -6.61
CA ASP A 79 5.88 0.59 -7.75
C ASP A 79 4.60 1.02 -8.49
N THR A 80 3.56 0.20 -8.41
CA THR A 80 2.23 0.57 -8.89
C THR A 80 1.33 0.93 -7.72
N PRO A 81 0.64 2.06 -7.78
CA PRO A 81 -0.31 2.42 -6.74
C PRO A 81 -1.42 1.38 -6.68
N ASP A 82 -1.57 0.70 -5.54
CA ASP A 82 -2.73 -0.17 -5.27
C ASP A 82 -3.97 0.71 -5.01
N LEU A 83 -4.26 1.54 -6.00
CA LEU A 83 -5.35 2.50 -5.98
C LEU A 83 -6.59 1.86 -6.60
N ARG A 84 -7.50 1.48 -5.73
CA ARG A 84 -8.83 1.01 -6.11
C ARG A 84 -9.86 2.05 -5.68
N LYS A 85 -10.90 2.21 -6.49
CA LYS A 85 -12.05 3.03 -6.09
C LYS A 85 -12.64 2.49 -4.79
N VAL A 86 -12.99 3.41 -3.89
CA VAL A 86 -13.70 3.05 -2.67
C VAL A 86 -15.06 2.46 -3.02
N ASN A 87 -15.33 1.26 -2.51
CA ASN A 87 -16.63 0.64 -2.61
C ASN A 87 -17.38 0.89 -1.28
N TYR A 88 -18.29 1.85 -1.30
CA TYR A 88 -19.08 2.25 -0.13
C TYR A 88 -20.08 1.19 0.35
N ARG A 89 -20.37 0.19 -0.49
CA ARG A 89 -21.34 -0.88 -0.19
C ARG A 89 -20.72 -2.07 0.53
N THR A 90 -19.40 -2.19 0.51
CA THR A 90 -18.70 -3.38 1.04
C THR A 90 -17.52 -3.02 1.94
N GLY A 91 -17.33 -3.81 2.98
CA GLY A 91 -16.15 -3.78 3.85
C GLY A 91 -16.04 -2.54 4.73
N ASN A 92 -14.83 -2.28 5.21
CA ASN A 92 -14.53 -1.14 6.06
C ASN A 92 -14.23 0.10 5.23
N VAL A 93 -15.27 0.90 4.93
CA VAL A 93 -15.18 2.12 4.13
C VAL A 93 -14.11 3.09 4.64
N LYS A 94 -14.00 3.26 5.97
CA LYS A 94 -12.96 4.10 6.58
C LYS A 94 -11.55 3.63 6.22
N GLN A 95 -11.31 2.33 6.24
CA GLN A 95 -10.01 1.75 5.91
C GLN A 95 -9.70 1.90 4.42
N GLN A 96 -10.68 1.72 3.54
CA GLN A 96 -10.55 1.94 2.12
C GLN A 96 -10.18 3.40 1.82
N ILE A 97 -10.91 4.37 2.38
CA ILE A 97 -10.61 5.80 2.26
C ILE A 97 -9.19 6.10 2.75
N SER A 98 -8.81 5.59 3.92
CA SER A 98 -7.47 5.76 4.48
C SER A 98 -6.36 5.22 3.56
N SER A 99 -6.59 4.07 2.95
CA SER A 99 -5.65 3.47 1.99
C SER A 99 -5.49 4.32 0.73
N VAL A 100 -6.60 4.77 0.14
CA VAL A 100 -6.60 5.64 -1.04
C VAL A 100 -5.86 6.94 -0.76
N ILE A 101 -6.19 7.65 0.33
CA ILE A 101 -5.54 8.92 0.68
C ILE A 101 -4.01 8.75 0.77
N ARG A 102 -3.54 7.75 1.53
CA ARG A 102 -2.10 7.51 1.71
C ARG A 102 -1.41 7.10 0.42
N SER A 103 -2.06 6.29 -0.41
CA SER A 103 -1.54 5.93 -1.73
C SER A 103 -1.45 7.15 -2.65
N CYS A 104 -2.45 8.04 -2.64
CA CYS A 104 -2.41 9.29 -3.40
C CYS A 104 -1.26 10.19 -2.94
N LEU A 105 -1.12 10.42 -1.62
CA LEU A 105 -0.05 11.26 -1.06
C LEU A 105 1.36 10.70 -1.34
N ARG A 106 1.50 9.39 -1.46
CA ARG A 106 2.78 8.72 -1.75
C ARG A 106 3.17 8.80 -3.21
N ASN A 107 2.22 8.53 -4.10
CA ASN A 107 2.50 8.25 -5.51
C ASN A 107 2.28 9.46 -6.43
N TYR A 108 1.58 10.49 -5.96
CA TYR A 108 1.29 11.68 -6.75
C TYR A 108 1.87 12.93 -6.11
N LYS A 109 2.01 13.98 -6.90
CA LYS A 109 2.45 15.31 -6.49
C LYS A 109 1.31 16.28 -6.77
N CYS A 110 0.60 16.69 -5.72
CA CYS A 110 -0.42 17.72 -5.82
C CYS A 110 0.10 19.01 -5.17
N SER A 111 0.07 20.11 -5.90
CA SER A 111 0.56 21.40 -5.43
C SER A 111 -0.54 22.25 -4.77
N SER A 112 -1.78 21.78 -4.81
CA SER A 112 -2.93 22.49 -4.28
C SER A 112 -4.04 21.56 -3.77
N TYR A 113 -4.91 22.11 -2.93
CA TYR A 113 -6.13 21.43 -2.48
C TYR A 113 -7.01 20.99 -3.67
N GLY A 114 -7.16 21.85 -4.69
CA GLY A 114 -8.00 21.54 -5.85
C GLY A 114 -7.50 20.30 -6.61
N GLU A 115 -6.19 20.21 -6.86
CA GLU A 115 -5.59 19.05 -7.52
C GLU A 115 -5.76 17.77 -6.68
N PHE A 116 -5.53 17.87 -5.37
CA PHE A 116 -5.69 16.74 -4.48
C PHE A 116 -7.14 16.26 -4.37
N ARG A 117 -8.10 17.19 -4.34
CA ARG A 117 -9.52 16.90 -4.37
C ARG A 117 -9.89 16.16 -5.65
N THR A 118 -9.51 16.69 -6.82
CA THR A 118 -9.79 16.05 -8.11
C THR A 118 -9.20 14.65 -8.19
N LEU A 119 -7.95 14.46 -7.69
CA LEU A 119 -7.32 13.16 -7.64
C LEU A 119 -8.11 12.16 -6.77
N LEU A 120 -8.56 12.56 -5.59
CA LEU A 120 -9.31 11.70 -4.69
C LEU A 120 -10.69 11.33 -5.24
N GLU A 121 -11.36 12.25 -5.93
CA GLU A 121 -12.66 12.02 -6.57
C GLU A 121 -12.60 10.90 -7.63
N LEU A 122 -11.46 10.72 -8.33
CA LEU A 122 -11.25 9.61 -9.25
C LEU A 122 -11.34 8.23 -8.57
N PHE A 123 -11.12 8.19 -7.26
CA PHE A 123 -11.15 6.97 -6.44
C PHE A 123 -12.36 6.92 -5.49
N ASN A 124 -13.41 7.66 -5.79
CA ASN A 124 -14.65 7.73 -5.02
C ASN A 124 -14.44 8.21 -3.57
N VAL A 125 -13.52 9.17 -3.38
CA VAL A 125 -13.27 9.82 -2.09
C VAL A 125 -13.50 11.32 -2.23
N SER A 126 -14.37 11.87 -1.39
CA SER A 126 -14.51 13.32 -1.21
C SER A 126 -13.54 13.82 -0.14
N VAL A 127 -13.07 15.04 -0.31
CA VAL A 127 -12.31 15.79 0.71
C VAL A 127 -12.92 17.18 0.85
N GLU A 128 -13.07 17.63 2.09
CA GLU A 128 -13.65 18.94 2.40
C GLU A 128 -12.81 19.63 3.48
N GLU A 129 -12.40 20.86 3.21
CA GLU A 129 -11.78 21.73 4.21
C GLU A 129 -12.87 22.42 5.03
N ARG A 130 -12.76 22.34 6.34
CA ARG A 130 -13.65 23.02 7.29
C ARG A 130 -12.83 23.98 8.13
N THR A 131 -13.05 25.27 7.90
CA THR A 131 -12.42 26.35 8.65
C THR A 131 -13.48 27.16 9.37
N GLY A 132 -13.15 27.75 10.49
CA GLY A 132 -14.07 28.61 11.24
C GLY A 132 -13.42 29.15 12.49
N THR A 133 -14.23 29.88 13.29
CA THR A 133 -13.81 30.45 14.56
C THR A 133 -14.77 29.99 15.64
N ILE A 134 -14.24 29.39 16.72
CA ILE A 134 -15.00 29.01 17.91
C ILE A 134 -14.34 29.69 19.11
N GLU A 135 -15.13 30.44 19.89
CA GLU A 135 -14.64 31.19 21.06
C GLU A 135 -13.39 32.04 20.78
N GLY A 136 -13.37 32.73 19.64
CA GLY A 136 -12.25 33.55 19.21
C GLY A 136 -11.00 32.80 18.73
N LYS A 137 -11.02 31.45 18.70
CA LYS A 137 -9.92 30.63 18.16
C LYS A 137 -10.28 30.10 16.79
N ASN A 138 -9.41 30.36 15.82
CA ASN A 138 -9.55 29.81 14.48
C ASN A 138 -9.25 28.31 14.50
N TYR A 139 -10.09 27.54 13.81
CA TYR A 139 -9.83 26.14 13.56
C TYR A 139 -9.79 25.84 12.05
N ALA A 140 -8.98 24.87 11.68
CA ALA A 140 -8.95 24.30 10.35
C ALA A 140 -8.91 22.77 10.45
N GLY A 141 -9.75 22.10 9.70
CA GLY A 141 -9.86 20.65 9.69
C GLY A 141 -10.17 20.11 8.30
N ILE A 142 -9.94 18.82 8.14
CA ILE A 142 -10.27 18.08 6.92
C ILE A 142 -11.28 16.98 7.27
N VAL A 143 -12.23 16.80 6.38
CA VAL A 143 -13.22 15.73 6.43
C VAL A 143 -13.16 14.95 5.12
N TYR A 144 -13.19 13.63 5.21
CA TYR A 144 -13.17 12.72 4.07
C TYR A 144 -14.45 11.89 4.04
N GLY A 145 -15.02 11.70 2.87
CA GLY A 145 -16.23 10.91 2.67
C GLY A 145 -16.07 9.91 1.51
N ALA A 146 -16.95 8.92 1.46
CA ALA A 146 -17.08 8.08 0.29
C ALA A 146 -18.03 8.74 -0.72
N LEU A 147 -17.75 8.55 -1.99
CA LEU A 147 -18.64 8.94 -3.10
C LEU A 147 -19.23 7.68 -3.76
N THR A 148 -20.42 7.83 -4.30
CA THR A 148 -20.95 6.86 -5.25
C THR A 148 -20.20 6.97 -6.60
N ASP A 149 -20.41 6.02 -7.49
CA ASP A 149 -19.80 6.07 -8.84
C ASP A 149 -20.29 7.26 -9.67
N ASP A 150 -21.43 7.83 -9.31
CA ASP A 150 -21.99 9.05 -9.91
C ASP A 150 -21.51 10.34 -9.20
N GLY A 151 -20.59 10.22 -8.23
CA GLY A 151 -19.98 11.35 -7.54
C GLY A 151 -20.78 11.95 -6.38
N TYR A 152 -21.87 11.32 -5.95
CA TYR A 152 -22.65 11.79 -4.79
C TYR A 152 -22.07 11.29 -3.48
N GLY A 153 -22.05 12.16 -2.46
CA GLY A 153 -21.62 11.79 -1.11
C GLY A 153 -22.51 10.72 -0.49
N THR A 154 -21.91 9.74 0.15
CA THR A 154 -22.63 8.65 0.80
C THR A 154 -22.04 8.32 2.17
N GLY A 155 -22.91 7.95 3.10
CA GLY A 155 -22.55 7.65 4.49
C GLY A 155 -22.10 8.88 5.28
N THR A 156 -21.58 8.64 6.48
CA THR A 156 -21.09 9.71 7.36
C THR A 156 -19.62 10.00 7.07
N PRO A 157 -19.25 11.25 6.73
CA PRO A 157 -17.86 11.62 6.52
C PRO A 157 -17.01 11.47 7.79
N PHE A 158 -15.73 11.18 7.62
CA PHE A 158 -14.77 10.98 8.69
C PHE A 158 -13.89 12.23 8.86
N LYS A 159 -13.80 12.74 10.09
CA LYS A 159 -12.79 13.75 10.42
C LYS A 159 -11.40 13.16 10.23
N SER A 160 -10.46 13.94 9.69
CA SER A 160 -9.06 13.50 9.49
C SER A 160 -8.42 12.93 10.75
N SER A 161 -8.77 13.47 11.94
CA SER A 161 -8.29 12.96 13.23
C SER A 161 -8.68 11.51 13.53
N LYS A 162 -9.74 10.98 12.89
CA LYS A 162 -10.17 9.59 12.99
C LYS A 162 -9.45 8.65 12.00
N ILE A 163 -8.74 9.22 11.02
CA ILE A 163 -7.96 8.51 10.02
C ILE A 163 -6.47 8.51 10.41
N GLY A 164 -5.92 9.70 10.68
CA GLY A 164 -4.54 9.86 11.13
C GLY A 164 -4.10 11.32 11.11
N LYS A 165 -3.03 11.63 11.85
CA LYS A 165 -2.44 12.98 11.89
C LYS A 165 -1.79 13.36 10.56
N ASP A 166 -1.33 12.36 9.82
CA ASP A 166 -0.64 12.46 8.52
C ASP A 166 -1.54 12.95 7.37
N VAL A 167 -2.86 12.94 7.57
CA VAL A 167 -3.86 13.36 6.59
C VAL A 167 -4.70 14.56 7.06
N GLY A 168 -4.24 15.26 8.09
CA GLY A 168 -4.88 16.45 8.62
C GLY A 168 -4.51 17.72 7.86
N TYR A 169 -5.18 18.84 8.15
CA TYR A 169 -5.01 20.12 7.46
C TYR A 169 -3.53 20.55 7.36
N ASN A 170 -2.80 20.64 8.48
CA ASN A 170 -1.41 21.07 8.48
C ASN A 170 -0.50 20.11 7.69
N ALA A 171 -0.76 18.80 7.76
CA ALA A 171 0.02 17.81 7.02
C ALA A 171 -0.18 17.98 5.51
N LEU A 172 -1.41 18.27 5.05
CA LEU A 172 -1.70 18.53 3.65
C LEU A 172 -1.08 19.84 3.17
N GLN A 173 -1.11 20.92 3.97
CA GLN A 173 -0.47 22.19 3.60
C GLN A 173 1.05 21.97 3.40
N THR A 174 1.69 21.22 4.30
CA THR A 174 3.11 20.86 4.16
C THR A 174 3.36 20.01 2.90
N TYR A 175 2.49 19.07 2.61
CA TYR A 175 2.57 18.23 1.42
C TYR A 175 2.45 19.06 0.14
N TYR A 176 1.50 19.99 0.05
CA TYR A 176 1.31 20.87 -1.11
C TYR A 176 2.53 21.76 -1.34
N ALA A 177 3.08 22.35 -0.27
CA ALA A 177 4.28 23.17 -0.36
C ALA A 177 5.47 22.38 -0.92
N LYS A 178 5.76 21.20 -0.37
CA LYS A 178 6.83 20.31 -0.85
C LYS A 178 6.63 19.84 -2.29
N SER A 179 5.39 19.53 -2.68
CA SER A 179 5.06 19.13 -4.04
C SER A 179 5.28 20.28 -5.03
N LYS A 180 4.93 21.49 -4.63
CA LYS A 180 5.12 22.69 -5.44
C LYS A 180 6.60 23.03 -5.67
N GLU A 181 7.46 22.81 -4.68
CA GLU A 181 8.93 22.95 -4.82
C GLU A 181 9.47 21.94 -5.84
N LYS A 182 9.12 20.67 -5.68
CA LYS A 182 9.58 19.60 -6.59
C LYS A 182 9.10 19.75 -8.03
N LEU A 183 7.94 20.34 -8.27
CA LEU A 183 7.44 20.63 -9.62
C LEU A 183 8.13 21.83 -10.29
N LYS A 184 8.88 22.64 -9.53
CA LYS A 184 9.68 23.75 -10.06
C LYS A 184 11.12 23.36 -10.42
N GLU A 185 11.64 22.26 -9.88
CA GLU A 185 12.92 21.71 -10.31
C GLU A 185 12.74 21.12 -11.72
N PRO A 186 13.46 21.60 -12.75
CA PRO A 186 13.44 20.96 -14.06
C PRO A 186 13.98 19.54 -13.90
N ASP A 187 13.26 18.55 -14.45
CA ASP A 187 13.81 17.21 -14.59
C ASP A 187 15.18 17.34 -15.29
N ALA A 188 16.25 16.98 -14.57
CA ALA A 188 17.55 16.80 -15.19
C ALA A 188 17.38 15.61 -16.15
N LEU A 189 17.21 15.91 -17.43
CA LEU A 189 17.29 14.93 -18.50
C LEU A 189 18.70 14.38 -18.47
N ASP A 190 18.86 13.19 -17.91
CA ASP A 190 20.05 12.38 -18.08
C ASP A 190 20.22 12.08 -19.60
N HIS A 191 21.29 12.65 -20.15
CA HIS A 191 21.77 12.36 -21.50
C HIS A 191 22.57 11.06 -21.48
#